data_948834a57bc939778f619d647e80f9b7
#
_entry.id   948834a57bc939778f619d647e80f9b7
#
_cell.length_a   1.000
_cell.length_b   1.000
_cell.length_c   1.000
_cell.angle_alpha   90.00
_cell.angle_beta   90.00
_cell.angle_gamma   90.00
#
_symmetry.space_group_name_H-M   'P 1'
#
loop_
_entity.id
_entity.type
_entity.pdbx_description
1 polymer ?
#
loop_
_entity_poly.entity_id
_entity_poly.type
_entity_poly.pdbx_seq_one_letter_code
_entity_poly.pdbx_strand_id
1 'polypeptide(L)'
;MIGAMIRVQGLRKHFGDSQILKGIDFEVPPQTVLGVIGASGSGKSTLLRCLNGLETIDGGTIECGHVRLEAGLSHHDYRKRVRELRLKVGTVFQHFYLFPHLSVLGNIIEAPVHVLRTPRNTAQTEAYELLESVGLKVAARRYPGSLSGGEQQRVAIARALAMHPALLLLDEPTSALDPRRINSLRTLLRTFVDRGHTMIIISHSMGFLGGVADHILFMDGGHVVEHGPAEQVLNSPQDARTKEFLEQAE
;
A
#
# COMPACT_ATOMS: atom_id res chain seq x y z
N MET A 1 -1.85 -9.81 17.12
CA MET A 1 -1.43 -10.62 15.93
C MET A 1 -0.09 -10.04 15.48
N ILE A 2 0.92 -10.89 15.33
CA ILE A 2 2.22 -10.49 14.77
C ILE A 2 1.93 -10.14 13.30
N GLY A 3 2.26 -8.91 12.87
CA GLY A 3 2.10 -8.46 11.49
C GLY A 3 2.79 -9.42 10.50
N ALA A 4 2.40 -9.39 9.23
CA ALA A 4 3.04 -10.24 8.24
C ALA A 4 4.38 -9.62 7.79
N MET A 5 5.38 -10.45 7.64
CA MET A 5 6.58 -10.09 6.90
C MET A 5 6.28 -10.19 5.41
N ILE A 6 6.73 -9.21 4.64
CA ILE A 6 6.81 -9.28 3.19
C ILE A 6 8.23 -9.58 2.79
N ARG A 7 8.41 -10.57 1.90
CA ARG A 7 9.69 -10.87 1.25
C ARG A 7 9.49 -10.92 -0.26
N VAL A 8 10.33 -10.19 -0.98
CA VAL A 8 10.37 -10.15 -2.44
C VAL A 8 11.77 -10.59 -2.87
N GLN A 9 11.86 -11.56 -3.77
CA GLN A 9 13.14 -12.10 -4.23
C GLN A 9 13.16 -12.25 -5.75
N GLY A 10 14.13 -11.59 -6.39
CA GLY A 10 14.39 -11.66 -7.82
C GLY A 10 13.20 -11.26 -8.69
N LEU A 11 12.31 -10.39 -8.21
CA LEU A 11 11.06 -10.05 -8.88
C LEU A 11 11.32 -9.38 -10.24
N ARG A 12 10.75 -9.96 -11.29
CA ARG A 12 10.85 -9.46 -12.66
C ARG A 12 9.48 -9.27 -13.26
N LYS A 13 9.36 -8.20 -14.07
CA LYS A 13 8.14 -7.90 -14.82
C LYS A 13 8.47 -7.29 -16.18
N HIS A 14 7.80 -7.80 -17.22
CA HIS A 14 7.88 -7.31 -18.59
C HIS A 14 6.52 -6.83 -19.07
N PHE A 15 6.51 -5.85 -19.96
CA PHE A 15 5.38 -5.49 -20.81
C PHE A 15 5.87 -5.47 -22.25
N GLY A 16 5.45 -6.46 -23.05
CA GLY A 16 6.05 -6.71 -24.36
C GLY A 16 7.56 -6.96 -24.20
N ASP A 17 8.37 -6.24 -24.97
CA ASP A 17 9.83 -6.34 -24.94
C ASP A 17 10.48 -5.52 -23.82
N SER A 18 9.71 -4.69 -23.13
CA SER A 18 10.25 -3.79 -22.10
C SER A 18 10.26 -4.46 -20.74
N GLN A 19 11.44 -4.65 -20.14
CA GLN A 19 11.60 -5.12 -18.77
C GLN A 19 11.49 -3.94 -17.80
N ILE A 20 10.42 -3.91 -17.01
CA ILE A 20 10.13 -2.84 -16.05
C ILE A 20 10.72 -3.13 -14.67
N LEU A 21 10.61 -4.36 -14.18
CA LEU A 21 11.26 -4.79 -12.94
C LEU A 21 12.36 -5.78 -13.27
N LYS A 22 13.56 -5.51 -12.78
CA LYS A 22 14.81 -6.16 -13.21
C LYS A 22 15.51 -6.95 -12.09
N GLY A 23 14.73 -7.71 -11.32
CA GLY A 23 15.26 -8.48 -10.20
C GLY A 23 15.23 -7.64 -8.91
N ILE A 24 14.03 -7.33 -8.43
CA ILE A 24 13.81 -6.57 -7.20
C ILE A 24 13.89 -7.51 -6.01
N ASP A 25 14.71 -7.15 -5.03
CA ASP A 25 14.90 -7.86 -3.78
C ASP A 25 14.70 -6.91 -2.61
N PHE A 26 13.81 -7.24 -1.67
CA PHE A 26 13.66 -6.56 -0.39
C PHE A 26 12.81 -7.35 0.59
N GLU A 27 12.90 -6.97 1.86
CA GLU A 27 12.06 -7.49 2.94
C GLU A 27 11.46 -6.35 3.76
N VAL A 28 10.24 -6.54 4.25
CA VAL A 28 9.58 -5.62 5.20
C VAL A 28 9.22 -6.40 6.46
N PRO A 29 9.84 -6.07 7.60
CA PRO A 29 9.49 -6.65 8.89
C PRO A 29 8.04 -6.37 9.27
N PRO A 30 7.45 -7.15 10.19
CA PRO A 30 6.16 -6.82 10.78
C PRO A 30 6.17 -5.43 11.44
N GLN A 31 5.01 -4.78 11.45
CA GLN A 31 4.82 -3.47 12.12
C GLN A 31 5.80 -2.38 11.66
N THR A 32 6.15 -2.41 10.38
CA THR A 32 7.11 -1.50 9.76
C THR A 32 6.46 -0.79 8.58
N VAL A 33 6.84 0.45 8.35
CA VAL A 33 6.48 1.22 7.17
C VAL A 33 7.68 1.30 6.22
N LEU A 34 7.55 0.73 5.03
CA LEU A 34 8.50 0.90 3.93
C LEU A 34 8.01 2.03 3.01
N GLY A 35 8.75 3.11 2.91
CA GLY A 35 8.57 4.13 1.88
C GLY A 35 9.28 3.71 0.58
N VAL A 36 8.60 3.79 -0.56
CA VAL A 36 9.19 3.53 -1.88
C VAL A 36 9.26 4.83 -2.66
N ILE A 37 10.46 5.24 -3.02
CA ILE A 37 10.75 6.48 -3.75
C ILE A 37 11.45 6.19 -5.08
N GLY A 38 11.49 7.18 -5.97
CA GLY A 38 12.18 7.08 -7.26
C GLY A 38 11.53 7.94 -8.34
N ALA A 39 12.23 8.15 -9.44
CA ALA A 39 11.74 8.93 -10.57
C ALA A 39 10.46 8.34 -11.21
N SER A 40 9.75 9.15 -11.99
CA SER A 40 8.66 8.63 -12.83
C SER A 40 9.20 7.57 -13.79
N GLY A 41 8.47 6.48 -13.96
CA GLY A 41 8.92 5.35 -14.81
C GLY A 41 9.92 4.39 -14.15
N SER A 42 10.35 4.59 -12.90
CA SER A 42 11.29 3.67 -12.21
C SER A 42 10.69 2.29 -11.86
N GLY A 43 9.37 2.08 -12.04
CA GLY A 43 8.69 0.80 -11.80
C GLY A 43 7.89 0.69 -10.51
N LYS A 44 7.80 1.75 -9.68
CA LYS A 44 7.09 1.73 -8.38
C LYS A 44 5.65 1.25 -8.45
N SER A 45 4.85 1.83 -9.35
CA SER A 45 3.43 1.42 -9.51
C SER A 45 3.31 -0.01 -10.06
N THR A 46 4.25 -0.45 -10.89
CA THR A 46 4.32 -1.85 -11.35
C THR A 46 4.66 -2.78 -10.19
N LEU A 47 5.62 -2.41 -9.33
CA LEU A 47 5.94 -3.15 -8.11
C LEU A 47 4.70 -3.30 -7.23
N LEU A 48 3.98 -2.21 -6.95
CA LEU A 48 2.77 -2.24 -6.15
C LEU A 48 1.70 -3.16 -6.75
N ARG A 49 1.51 -3.11 -8.09
CA ARG A 49 0.55 -3.98 -8.80
C ARG A 49 0.96 -5.45 -8.78
N CYS A 50 2.24 -5.76 -8.75
CA CYS A 50 2.71 -7.13 -8.54
C CYS A 50 2.45 -7.57 -7.09
N LEU A 51 2.71 -6.72 -6.09
CA LEU A 51 2.50 -7.02 -4.67
C LEU A 51 1.04 -7.29 -4.31
N ASN A 52 0.08 -6.68 -5.00
CA ASN A 52 -1.36 -6.94 -4.79
C ASN A 52 -1.95 -7.94 -5.80
N GLY A 53 -1.12 -8.53 -6.66
CA GLY A 53 -1.53 -9.50 -7.65
C GLY A 53 -2.40 -8.94 -8.79
N LEU A 54 -2.40 -7.62 -9.03
CA LEU A 54 -3.06 -7.01 -10.20
C LEU A 54 -2.25 -7.24 -11.47
N GLU A 55 -0.92 -7.32 -11.34
CA GLU A 55 -0.04 -7.73 -12.44
C GLU A 55 0.56 -9.11 -12.14
N THR A 56 0.74 -9.89 -13.19
CA THR A 56 1.48 -11.15 -13.11
C THR A 56 2.96 -10.88 -12.95
N ILE A 57 3.66 -11.77 -12.26
CA ILE A 57 5.14 -11.73 -12.19
C ILE A 57 5.72 -12.67 -13.24
N ASP A 58 6.83 -12.25 -13.87
CA ASP A 58 7.50 -13.01 -14.93
C ASP A 58 8.78 -13.68 -14.41
N GLY A 59 9.21 -13.36 -13.20
CA GLY A 59 10.33 -13.99 -12.51
C GLY A 59 10.31 -13.67 -11.01
N GLY A 60 10.98 -14.50 -10.23
CA GLY A 60 11.11 -14.31 -8.78
C GLY A 60 9.90 -14.75 -7.97
N THR A 61 9.86 -14.29 -6.72
CA THR A 61 8.84 -14.66 -5.73
C THR A 61 8.38 -13.47 -4.90
N ILE A 62 7.11 -13.52 -4.45
CA ILE A 62 6.52 -12.62 -3.46
C ILE A 62 5.94 -13.49 -2.35
N GLU A 63 6.38 -13.28 -1.12
CA GLU A 63 5.85 -13.94 0.07
C GLU A 63 5.16 -12.92 0.97
N CYS A 64 3.92 -13.20 1.37
CA CYS A 64 3.16 -12.42 2.35
C CYS A 64 2.59 -13.35 3.41
N GLY A 65 3.21 -13.39 4.57
CA GLY A 65 2.90 -14.39 5.59
C GLY A 65 3.14 -15.81 5.06
N HIS A 66 2.07 -16.62 5.01
CA HIS A 66 2.13 -17.99 4.48
C HIS A 66 1.81 -18.09 2.98
N VAL A 67 1.45 -16.99 2.33
CA VAL A 67 1.14 -16.96 0.90
C VAL A 67 2.41 -16.69 0.11
N ARG A 68 2.76 -17.62 -0.79
CA ARG A 68 3.87 -17.48 -1.72
C ARG A 68 3.34 -17.48 -3.14
N LEU A 69 3.63 -16.40 -3.86
CA LEU A 69 3.41 -16.25 -5.30
C LEU A 69 4.75 -16.36 -6.00
N GLU A 70 4.85 -17.20 -7.02
CA GLU A 70 6.08 -17.39 -7.79
C GLU A 70 5.78 -17.45 -9.29
N ALA A 71 6.78 -17.09 -10.08
CA ALA A 71 6.71 -17.22 -11.53
C ALA A 71 6.76 -18.71 -11.93
N GLY A 72 6.12 -19.03 -13.08
CA GLY A 72 6.15 -20.40 -13.61
C GLY A 72 5.08 -21.34 -13.05
N LEU A 73 4.25 -20.91 -12.12
CA LEU A 73 3.07 -21.66 -11.70
C LEU A 73 2.10 -21.89 -12.86
N SER A 74 1.34 -23.00 -12.82
CA SER A 74 0.21 -23.17 -13.74
C SER A 74 -0.77 -21.99 -13.62
N HIS A 75 -1.49 -21.65 -14.69
CA HIS A 75 -2.48 -20.56 -14.67
C HIS A 75 -3.53 -20.75 -13.56
N HIS A 76 -3.93 -22.01 -13.30
CA HIS A 76 -4.88 -22.33 -12.22
C HIS A 76 -4.30 -22.04 -10.83
N ASP A 77 -3.08 -22.53 -10.55
CA ASP A 77 -2.42 -22.36 -9.27
C ASP A 77 -2.06 -20.90 -9.02
N TYR A 78 -1.57 -20.19 -10.06
CA TYR A 78 -1.29 -18.77 -9.98
C TYR A 78 -2.53 -17.97 -9.58
N ARG A 79 -3.68 -18.19 -10.23
CA ARG A 79 -4.95 -17.53 -9.89
C ARG A 79 -5.41 -17.84 -8.46
N LYS A 80 -5.22 -19.07 -7.99
CA LYS A 80 -5.52 -19.47 -6.62
C LYS A 80 -4.65 -18.68 -5.63
N ARG A 81 -3.33 -18.63 -5.84
CA ARG A 81 -2.39 -17.89 -5.00
C ARG A 81 -2.65 -16.39 -5.00
N VAL A 82 -2.95 -15.81 -6.15
CA VAL A 82 -3.33 -14.38 -6.25
C VAL A 82 -4.60 -14.09 -5.44
N ARG A 83 -5.60 -14.99 -5.45
CA ARG A 83 -6.81 -14.82 -4.62
C ARG A 83 -6.46 -14.84 -3.13
N GLU A 84 -5.62 -15.77 -2.69
CA GLU A 84 -5.13 -15.86 -1.31
C GLU A 84 -4.33 -14.60 -0.92
N LEU A 85 -3.45 -14.12 -1.81
CA LEU A 85 -2.65 -12.91 -1.61
C LEU A 85 -3.55 -11.67 -1.43
N ARG A 86 -4.58 -11.50 -2.28
CA ARG A 86 -5.51 -10.37 -2.21
C ARG A 86 -6.33 -10.33 -0.92
N LEU A 87 -6.48 -11.45 -0.21
CA LEU A 87 -7.08 -11.47 1.13
C LEU A 87 -6.13 -10.95 2.22
N LYS A 88 -4.82 -10.93 1.94
CA LYS A 88 -3.77 -10.49 2.87
C LYS A 88 -3.28 -9.09 2.60
N VAL A 89 -3.54 -8.56 1.40
CA VAL A 89 -3.01 -7.28 0.95
C VAL A 89 -4.16 -6.31 0.69
N GLY A 90 -4.31 -5.31 1.56
CA GLY A 90 -5.19 -4.16 1.33
C GLY A 90 -4.49 -3.12 0.46
N THR A 91 -5.20 -2.47 -0.46
CA THR A 91 -4.62 -1.46 -1.34
C THR A 91 -5.47 -0.19 -1.34
N VAL A 92 -4.81 0.95 -1.15
CA VAL A 92 -5.37 2.29 -1.31
C VAL A 92 -4.67 2.94 -2.51
N PHE A 93 -5.41 3.15 -3.59
CA PHE A 93 -4.93 3.77 -4.81
C PHE A 93 -5.00 5.29 -4.74
N GLN A 94 -4.23 5.98 -5.56
CA GLN A 94 -4.18 7.44 -5.68
C GLN A 94 -5.57 8.07 -5.92
N HIS A 95 -6.44 7.43 -6.72
CA HIS A 95 -7.81 7.91 -7.02
C HIS A 95 -8.88 7.31 -6.11
N PHE A 96 -8.50 6.64 -5.01
CA PHE A 96 -9.37 6.04 -3.99
C PHE A 96 -10.34 4.97 -4.50
N TYR A 97 -10.89 5.08 -5.70
CA TYR A 97 -11.86 4.17 -6.34
C TYR A 97 -12.98 3.72 -5.40
N LEU A 98 -13.61 4.68 -4.72
CA LEU A 98 -14.82 4.42 -3.94
C LEU A 98 -15.98 4.12 -4.87
N PHE A 99 -16.85 3.19 -4.47
CA PHE A 99 -18.08 2.88 -5.20
C PHE A 99 -19.06 4.05 -5.07
N PRO A 100 -19.35 4.80 -6.16
CA PRO A 100 -20.12 6.03 -6.07
C PRO A 100 -21.59 5.80 -5.72
N HIS A 101 -22.12 4.61 -6.01
CA HIS A 101 -23.48 4.19 -5.75
C HIS A 101 -23.69 3.60 -4.33
N LEU A 102 -22.62 3.42 -3.56
CA LEU A 102 -22.66 2.96 -2.17
C LEU A 102 -22.38 4.13 -1.22
N SER A 103 -23.05 4.12 -0.07
CA SER A 103 -22.69 5.03 1.03
C SER A 103 -21.28 4.75 1.55
N VAL A 104 -20.75 5.62 2.40
CA VAL A 104 -19.48 5.40 3.11
C VAL A 104 -19.48 4.06 3.84
N LEU A 105 -20.52 3.79 4.64
CA LEU A 105 -20.67 2.50 5.32
C LEU A 105 -20.73 1.35 4.32
N GLY A 106 -21.51 1.50 3.23
CA GLY A 106 -21.62 0.51 2.17
C GLY A 106 -20.27 0.17 1.54
N ASN A 107 -19.45 1.17 1.25
CA ASN A 107 -18.09 0.99 0.72
C ASN A 107 -17.20 0.13 1.64
N ILE A 108 -17.31 0.30 2.95
CA ILE A 108 -16.47 -0.41 3.93
C ILE A 108 -16.93 -1.85 4.11
N ILE A 109 -18.24 -2.10 4.19
CA ILE A 109 -18.78 -3.45 4.48
C ILE A 109 -18.88 -4.35 3.25
N GLU A 110 -18.77 -3.82 2.04
CA GLU A 110 -19.00 -4.56 0.79
C GLU A 110 -18.12 -5.82 0.71
N ALA A 111 -16.81 -5.66 0.87
CA ALA A 111 -15.88 -6.77 0.78
C ALA A 111 -15.96 -7.73 1.99
N PRO A 112 -16.01 -7.29 3.25
CA PRO A 112 -16.26 -8.17 4.39
C PRO A 112 -17.48 -9.07 4.22
N VAL A 113 -18.60 -8.52 3.79
CA VAL A 113 -19.86 -9.29 3.62
C VAL A 113 -19.76 -10.26 2.45
N HIS A 114 -19.30 -9.80 1.28
CA HIS A 114 -19.38 -10.60 0.06
C HIS A 114 -18.15 -11.50 -0.18
N VAL A 115 -16.99 -11.15 0.34
CA VAL A 115 -15.74 -11.90 0.16
C VAL A 115 -15.41 -12.74 1.38
N LEU A 116 -15.41 -12.13 2.60
CA LEU A 116 -15.10 -12.84 3.85
C LEU A 116 -16.32 -13.59 4.41
N ARG A 117 -17.54 -13.32 3.88
CA ARG A 117 -18.79 -13.89 4.37
C ARG A 117 -19.11 -13.49 5.82
N THR A 118 -18.59 -12.36 6.26
CA THR A 118 -18.88 -11.80 7.58
C THR A 118 -20.38 -11.45 7.67
N PRO A 119 -21.08 -11.81 8.76
CA PRO A 119 -22.47 -11.38 8.97
C PRO A 119 -22.60 -9.87 8.88
N ARG A 120 -23.62 -9.37 8.17
CA ARG A 120 -23.78 -7.94 7.89
C ARG A 120 -23.74 -7.06 9.15
N ASN A 121 -24.39 -7.51 10.23
CA ASN A 121 -24.39 -6.76 11.49
C ASN A 121 -22.99 -6.65 12.10
N THR A 122 -22.21 -7.73 12.07
CA THR A 122 -20.80 -7.72 12.53
C THR A 122 -19.97 -6.78 11.67
N ALA A 123 -20.07 -6.89 10.34
CA ALA A 123 -19.35 -6.00 9.41
C ALA A 123 -19.73 -4.53 9.62
N GLN A 124 -20.99 -4.21 9.94
CA GLN A 124 -21.41 -2.85 10.26
C GLN A 124 -20.80 -2.34 11.57
N THR A 125 -20.76 -3.16 12.63
CA THR A 125 -20.13 -2.78 13.89
C THR A 125 -18.65 -2.45 13.69
N GLU A 126 -17.90 -3.35 13.05
CA GLU A 126 -16.47 -3.14 12.75
C GLU A 126 -16.25 -1.92 11.85
N ALA A 127 -17.13 -1.69 10.86
CA ALA A 127 -17.05 -0.52 10.00
C ALA A 127 -17.26 0.79 10.75
N TYR A 128 -18.15 0.84 11.74
CA TYR A 128 -18.33 2.02 12.60
C TYR A 128 -17.11 2.29 13.47
N GLU A 129 -16.44 1.25 13.99
CA GLU A 129 -15.20 1.39 14.75
C GLU A 129 -14.07 1.93 13.85
N LEU A 130 -13.96 1.42 12.62
CA LEU A 130 -13.01 1.94 11.63
C LEU A 130 -13.31 3.39 11.26
N LEU A 131 -14.59 3.73 11.03
CA LEU A 131 -14.99 5.12 10.74
C LEU A 131 -14.69 6.06 11.91
N GLU A 132 -14.84 5.60 13.14
CA GLU A 132 -14.47 6.37 14.32
C GLU A 132 -12.94 6.60 14.36
N SER A 133 -12.13 5.56 14.10
CA SER A 133 -10.67 5.64 14.08
C SER A 133 -10.13 6.60 13.02
N VAL A 134 -10.85 6.79 11.90
CA VAL A 134 -10.51 7.74 10.85
C VAL A 134 -11.24 9.09 10.98
N GLY A 135 -12.03 9.30 12.05
CA GLY A 135 -12.75 10.54 12.34
C GLY A 135 -13.94 10.82 11.41
N LEU A 136 -14.59 9.78 10.87
CA LEU A 136 -15.68 9.89 9.88
C LEU A 136 -16.98 9.18 10.30
N LYS A 137 -17.16 8.87 11.59
CA LYS A 137 -18.35 8.15 12.07
C LYS A 137 -19.67 8.80 11.65
N VAL A 138 -19.72 10.14 11.70
CA VAL A 138 -20.91 10.93 11.32
C VAL A 138 -21.18 10.90 9.81
N ALA A 139 -20.19 10.53 8.99
CA ALA A 139 -20.31 10.47 7.54
C ALA A 139 -20.82 9.12 7.00
N ALA A 140 -21.12 8.14 7.86
CA ALA A 140 -21.44 6.75 7.48
C ALA A 140 -22.52 6.62 6.40
N ARG A 141 -23.52 7.51 6.41
CA ARG A 141 -24.64 7.52 5.45
C ARG A 141 -24.42 8.41 4.22
N ARG A 142 -23.33 9.20 4.20
CA ARG A 142 -22.99 10.05 3.06
C ARG A 142 -22.47 9.21 1.88
N TYR A 143 -22.48 9.79 0.69
CA TYR A 143 -21.98 9.17 -0.54
C TYR A 143 -20.64 9.81 -0.95
N PRO A 144 -19.77 9.09 -1.67
CA PRO A 144 -18.44 9.58 -2.06
C PRO A 144 -18.44 10.97 -2.70
N GLY A 145 -19.41 11.27 -3.57
CA GLY A 145 -19.52 12.57 -4.25
C GLY A 145 -19.78 13.76 -3.31
N SER A 146 -20.19 13.52 -2.06
CA SER A 146 -20.39 14.58 -1.06
C SER A 146 -19.20 14.76 -0.12
N LEU A 147 -18.13 13.98 -0.30
CA LEU A 147 -16.95 13.98 0.55
C LEU A 147 -15.82 14.83 -0.08
N SER A 148 -15.04 15.50 0.76
CA SER A 148 -13.76 16.07 0.34
C SER A 148 -12.75 14.96 -0.02
N GLY A 149 -11.73 15.28 -0.81
CA GLY A 149 -10.68 14.31 -1.17
C GLY A 149 -10.03 13.63 0.04
N GLY A 150 -9.73 14.37 1.11
CA GLY A 150 -9.20 13.79 2.34
C GLY A 150 -10.19 12.90 3.11
N GLU A 151 -11.50 13.19 3.05
CA GLU A 151 -12.52 12.28 3.59
C GLU A 151 -12.62 11.01 2.75
N GLN A 152 -12.61 11.12 1.41
CA GLN A 152 -12.63 9.97 0.50
C GLN A 152 -11.42 9.05 0.76
N GLN A 153 -10.24 9.64 0.94
CA GLN A 153 -9.04 8.90 1.28
C GLN A 153 -9.18 8.10 2.58
N ARG A 154 -9.67 8.74 3.64
CA ARG A 154 -9.90 8.08 4.94
C ARG A 154 -10.91 6.95 4.83
N VAL A 155 -11.95 7.11 4.01
CA VAL A 155 -12.90 6.02 3.70
C VAL A 155 -12.20 4.89 2.94
N ALA A 156 -11.32 5.18 1.97
CA ALA A 156 -10.57 4.17 1.24
C ALA A 156 -9.61 3.39 2.15
N ILE A 157 -8.96 4.07 3.12
CA ILE A 157 -8.14 3.41 4.14
C ILE A 157 -9.00 2.50 5.03
N ALA A 158 -10.12 3.00 5.55
CA ALA A 158 -11.03 2.21 6.37
C ALA A 158 -11.58 1.00 5.60
N ARG A 159 -11.93 1.16 4.32
CA ARG A 159 -12.35 0.06 3.43
C ARG A 159 -11.27 -1.01 3.27
N ALA A 160 -10.02 -0.61 3.08
CA ALA A 160 -8.90 -1.54 2.95
C ALA A 160 -8.65 -2.29 4.26
N LEU A 161 -8.73 -1.61 5.40
CA LEU A 161 -8.53 -2.18 6.74
C LEU A 161 -9.66 -3.13 7.17
N ALA A 162 -10.89 -2.92 6.67
CA ALA A 162 -12.03 -3.78 6.97
C ALA A 162 -11.86 -5.24 6.50
N MET A 163 -10.91 -5.49 5.61
CA MET A 163 -10.53 -6.85 5.18
C MET A 163 -9.49 -7.51 6.10
N HIS A 164 -9.09 -6.86 7.20
CA HIS A 164 -8.04 -7.30 8.12
C HIS A 164 -6.73 -7.71 7.41
N PRO A 165 -6.20 -6.84 6.54
CA PRO A 165 -5.03 -7.18 5.75
C PRO A 165 -3.80 -7.32 6.62
N ALA A 166 -2.90 -8.23 6.23
CA ALA A 166 -1.58 -8.35 6.84
C ALA A 166 -0.63 -7.22 6.37
N LEU A 167 -0.83 -6.75 5.13
CA LEU A 167 -0.09 -5.67 4.50
C LEU A 167 -1.05 -4.63 3.93
N LEU A 168 -0.78 -3.35 4.17
CA LEU A 168 -1.46 -2.23 3.52
C LEU A 168 -0.53 -1.54 2.53
N LEU A 169 -0.95 -1.47 1.26
CA LEU A 169 -0.28 -0.74 0.20
C LEU A 169 -0.96 0.60 -0.02
N LEU A 170 -0.18 1.69 -0.04
CA LEU A 170 -0.70 3.04 -0.34
C LEU A 170 0.07 3.60 -1.54
N ASP A 171 -0.67 3.98 -2.58
CA ASP A 171 -0.12 4.60 -3.79
C ASP A 171 -0.42 6.10 -3.77
N GLU A 172 0.63 6.92 -3.66
CA GLU A 172 0.59 8.39 -3.63
C GLU A 172 -0.51 8.97 -2.70
N PRO A 173 -0.51 8.60 -1.40
CA PRO A 173 -1.60 8.99 -0.52
C PRO A 173 -1.64 10.49 -0.21
N THR A 174 -0.62 11.26 -0.58
CA THR A 174 -0.52 12.70 -0.32
C THR A 174 -0.86 13.59 -1.51
N SER A 175 -1.04 13.02 -2.71
CA SER A 175 -1.14 13.77 -3.98
C SER A 175 -2.32 14.76 -4.07
N ALA A 176 -3.38 14.55 -3.26
CA ALA A 176 -4.58 15.39 -3.26
C ALA A 176 -4.80 16.15 -1.93
N LEU A 177 -3.75 16.24 -1.08
CA LEU A 177 -3.85 16.80 0.27
C LEU A 177 -3.07 18.11 0.43
N ASP A 178 -3.65 19.03 1.20
CA ASP A 178 -2.94 20.19 1.71
C ASP A 178 -1.98 19.81 2.87
N PRO A 179 -0.98 20.67 3.22
CA PRO A 179 0.02 20.36 4.25
C PRO A 179 -0.57 19.98 5.62
N ARG A 180 -1.68 20.59 6.04
CA ARG A 180 -2.33 20.28 7.33
C ARG A 180 -2.91 18.86 7.32
N ARG A 181 -3.51 18.48 6.19
CA ARG A 181 -4.08 17.14 6.01
C ARG A 181 -3.01 16.06 5.87
N ILE A 182 -1.85 16.38 5.30
CA ILE A 182 -0.68 15.48 5.27
C ILE A 182 -0.25 15.10 6.68
N ASN A 183 -0.13 16.08 7.60
CA ASN A 183 0.23 15.78 9.00
C ASN A 183 -0.83 14.91 9.70
N SER A 184 -2.12 15.19 9.46
CA SER A 184 -3.20 14.36 10.00
C SER A 184 -3.17 12.92 9.46
N LEU A 185 -2.86 12.74 8.17
CA LEU A 185 -2.69 11.42 7.56
C LEU A 185 -1.50 10.69 8.19
N ARG A 186 -0.36 11.37 8.36
CA ARG A 186 0.84 10.80 9.00
C ARG A 186 0.52 10.22 10.38
N THR A 187 -0.13 11.02 11.24
CA THR A 187 -0.55 10.58 12.59
C THR A 187 -1.49 9.38 12.51
N LEU A 188 -2.45 9.40 11.59
CA LEU A 188 -3.40 8.30 11.39
C LEU A 188 -2.67 7.00 11.00
N LEU A 189 -1.76 7.05 10.02
CA LEU A 189 -1.02 5.86 9.58
C LEU A 189 -0.13 5.30 10.69
N ARG A 190 0.56 6.16 11.46
CA ARG A 190 1.34 5.72 12.63
C ARG A 190 0.47 5.03 13.68
N THR A 191 -0.73 5.53 13.96
CA THR A 191 -1.67 4.85 14.87
C THR A 191 -2.01 3.43 14.39
N PHE A 192 -2.10 3.19 13.07
CA PHE A 192 -2.33 1.84 12.56
C PHE A 192 -1.09 0.95 12.66
N VAL A 193 0.11 1.50 12.46
CA VAL A 193 1.37 0.76 12.68
C VAL A 193 1.47 0.30 14.13
N ASP A 194 1.18 1.19 15.09
CA ASP A 194 1.19 0.89 16.52
C ASP A 194 0.15 -0.20 16.90
N ARG A 195 -0.89 -0.35 16.09
CA ARG A 195 -1.88 -1.44 16.22
C ARG A 195 -1.48 -2.73 15.50
N GLY A 196 -0.28 -2.79 14.95
CA GLY A 196 0.28 -4.01 14.36
C GLY A 196 0.21 -4.12 12.83
N HIS A 197 -0.18 -3.04 12.13
CA HIS A 197 -0.22 -3.06 10.66
C HIS A 197 1.16 -2.82 10.06
N THR A 198 1.46 -3.55 8.98
CA THR A 198 2.64 -3.34 8.13
C THR A 198 2.22 -2.59 6.88
N MET A 199 3.03 -1.65 6.41
CA MET A 199 2.66 -0.80 5.27
C MET A 199 3.80 -0.66 4.26
N ILE A 200 3.43 -0.53 2.97
CA ILE A 200 4.31 -0.05 1.91
C ILE A 200 3.65 1.19 1.31
N ILE A 201 4.38 2.29 1.27
CA ILE A 201 3.87 3.60 0.81
C ILE A 201 4.72 4.09 -0.35
N ILE A 202 4.12 4.26 -1.53
CA ILE A 202 4.75 4.98 -2.64
C ILE A 202 4.41 6.45 -2.48
N SER A 203 5.42 7.32 -2.45
CA SER A 203 5.19 8.77 -2.41
C SER A 203 6.37 9.55 -2.98
N HIS A 204 6.07 10.69 -3.60
CA HIS A 204 7.04 11.69 -4.01
C HIS A 204 7.31 12.74 -2.91
N SER A 205 6.57 12.71 -1.81
CA SER A 205 6.74 13.66 -0.69
C SER A 205 7.75 13.13 0.33
N MET A 206 9.00 13.56 0.21
CA MET A 206 10.09 13.16 1.12
C MET A 206 9.79 13.58 2.57
N GLY A 207 9.28 14.81 2.75
CA GLY A 207 8.87 15.31 4.07
C GLY A 207 7.74 14.50 4.72
N PHE A 208 6.84 13.91 3.92
CA PHE A 208 5.84 12.98 4.44
C PHE A 208 6.45 11.65 4.86
N LEU A 209 7.26 11.05 3.98
CA LEU A 209 7.92 9.76 4.26
C LEU A 209 8.87 9.84 5.44
N GLY A 210 9.68 10.91 5.56
CA GLY A 210 10.57 11.11 6.70
C GLY A 210 9.89 11.14 8.06
N GLY A 211 8.57 11.43 8.09
CA GLY A 211 7.79 11.41 9.33
C GLY A 211 6.94 10.15 9.55
N VAL A 212 6.87 9.23 8.57
CA VAL A 212 6.02 8.03 8.67
C VAL A 212 6.76 6.74 8.37
N ALA A 213 7.78 6.73 7.51
CA ALA A 213 8.50 5.54 7.12
C ALA A 213 9.60 5.18 8.13
N ASP A 214 9.79 3.89 8.37
CA ASP A 214 10.89 3.34 9.15
C ASP A 214 12.07 3.02 8.23
N HIS A 215 11.78 2.58 7.00
CA HIS A 215 12.75 2.29 5.95
C HIS A 215 12.35 2.95 4.65
N ILE A 216 13.34 3.26 3.82
CA ILE A 216 13.15 3.74 2.45
C ILE A 216 13.80 2.76 1.48
N LEU A 217 13.12 2.55 0.36
CA LEU A 217 13.60 1.81 -0.80
C LEU A 217 13.60 2.77 -1.99
N PHE A 218 14.77 3.11 -2.50
CA PHE A 218 14.92 3.93 -3.69
C PHE A 218 15.02 3.05 -4.93
N MET A 219 14.16 3.31 -5.91
CA MET A 219 14.10 2.61 -7.19
C MET A 219 14.50 3.51 -8.34
N ASP A 220 15.38 3.00 -9.20
CA ASP A 220 15.73 3.64 -10.45
C ASP A 220 15.89 2.61 -11.57
N GLY A 221 15.40 2.93 -12.77
CA GLY A 221 15.53 2.11 -13.98
C GLY A 221 15.08 0.64 -13.82
N GLY A 222 14.16 0.35 -12.90
CA GLY A 222 13.65 -0.99 -12.62
C GLY A 222 14.49 -1.80 -11.63
N HIS A 223 15.44 -1.17 -10.94
CA HIS A 223 16.28 -1.78 -9.91
C HIS A 223 16.04 -1.13 -8.54
N VAL A 224 16.32 -1.87 -7.47
CA VAL A 224 16.57 -1.28 -6.15
C VAL A 224 18.00 -0.75 -6.14
N VAL A 225 18.13 0.55 -5.89
CA VAL A 225 19.42 1.24 -5.87
C VAL A 225 19.94 1.35 -4.44
N GLU A 226 19.05 1.76 -3.53
CA GLU A 226 19.38 1.90 -2.12
C GLU A 226 18.19 1.47 -1.26
N HIS A 227 18.47 0.78 -0.14
CA HIS A 227 17.47 0.37 0.83
C HIS A 227 18.08 0.45 2.23
N GLY A 228 17.43 1.16 3.13
CA GLY A 228 17.92 1.34 4.49
C GLY A 228 16.95 2.10 5.40
N PRO A 229 17.37 2.41 6.63
CA PRO A 229 16.62 3.26 7.55
C PRO A 229 16.25 4.59 6.89
N ALA A 230 15.02 5.06 7.12
CA ALA A 230 14.50 6.27 6.46
C ALA A 230 15.37 7.50 6.72
N GLU A 231 15.85 7.69 7.96
CA GLU A 231 16.71 8.79 8.32
C GLU A 231 18.03 8.76 7.53
N GLN A 232 18.62 7.57 7.36
CA GLN A 232 19.87 7.41 6.61
C GLN A 232 19.67 7.72 5.12
N VAL A 233 18.69 7.05 4.47
CA VAL A 233 18.50 7.18 3.00
C VAL A 233 18.06 8.59 2.62
N LEU A 234 17.23 9.26 3.44
CA LEU A 234 16.75 10.61 3.13
C LEU A 234 17.75 11.71 3.45
N ASN A 235 18.58 11.58 4.50
CA ASN A 235 19.47 12.66 4.95
C ASN A 235 20.96 12.41 4.65
N SER A 236 21.35 11.16 4.42
CA SER A 236 22.76 10.77 4.21
C SER A 236 22.86 9.57 3.27
N PRO A 237 22.30 9.67 2.03
CA PRO A 237 22.30 8.58 1.06
C PRO A 237 23.72 8.14 0.70
N GLN A 238 23.89 6.84 0.49
CA GLN A 238 25.19 6.24 0.16
C GLN A 238 25.41 6.13 -1.36
N ASP A 239 24.33 5.92 -2.14
CA ASP A 239 24.41 5.86 -3.61
C ASP A 239 24.29 7.26 -4.22
N ALA A 240 25.15 7.57 -5.19
CA ALA A 240 25.18 8.87 -5.86
C ALA A 240 23.86 9.20 -6.58
N ARG A 241 23.16 8.21 -7.13
CA ARG A 241 21.86 8.38 -7.80
C ARG A 241 20.77 8.73 -6.80
N THR A 242 20.82 8.15 -5.59
CA THR A 242 19.87 8.50 -4.51
C THR A 242 20.06 9.96 -4.12
N LYS A 243 21.32 10.41 -3.98
CA LYS A 243 21.66 11.79 -3.65
C LYS A 243 21.14 12.76 -4.72
N GLU A 244 21.46 12.50 -5.99
CA GLU A 244 20.98 13.31 -7.12
C GLU A 244 19.45 13.39 -7.17
N PHE A 245 18.76 12.26 -6.96
CA PHE A 245 17.31 12.23 -6.94
C PHE A 245 16.72 13.09 -5.82
N LEU A 246 17.28 13.02 -4.62
CA LEU A 246 16.79 13.79 -3.46
C LEU A 246 17.03 15.28 -3.62
N GLU A 247 18.18 15.69 -4.17
CA GLU A 247 18.50 17.10 -4.47
C GLU A 247 17.53 17.72 -5.52
N GLN A 248 16.96 16.90 -6.42
CA GLN A 248 15.98 17.36 -7.41
C GLN A 248 14.53 17.34 -6.88
N ALA A 249 14.29 16.67 -5.76
CA ALA A 249 12.96 16.49 -5.19
C ALA A 249 12.61 17.53 -4.09
N GLU A 250 13.58 18.37 -3.70
CA GLU A 250 13.39 19.55 -2.82
C GLU A 250 12.87 20.74 -3.63
#